data_3f959e2e00e7931fb5bf8b23e869722f
#
_entry.id   3f959e2e00e7931fb5bf8b23e869722f
#
_cell.length_a   1.000
_cell.length_b   1.000
_cell.length_c   1.000
_cell.angle_alpha   90.00
_cell.angle_beta   90.00
_cell.angle_gamma   90.00
#
_symmetry.space_group_name_H-M   'P 1'
#
loop_
_entity.id
_entity.type
_entity.pdbx_description
1 polymer ?
#
loop_
_entity_poly.entity_id
_entity_poly.type
_entity_poly.pdbx_seq_one_letter_code
_entity_poly.pdbx_strand_id
1 'polypeptide(L)'
;MRDHRLILPPLQRTTADAEAFARIVHEGQFDKAGRPYVEHLAGVAHRAAAKISGMPGILSPTIASEVVQIAWLHDVVEDTRHTADDLRMEGFSDVVADGVFALTKPLGNGAYLDWINDLASTASLLIVLVKIADIEDNSDPERLALLNDATRERLSAKYGAALPILKDAAARLGWKKR
;
A
#
# COMPACT_ATOMS: atom_id res chain seq x y z
N MET A 1 -11.11 -40.93 26.13
CA MET A 1 -9.92 -40.05 25.96
C MET A 1 -10.33 -38.89 25.05
N ARG A 2 -10.46 -37.67 25.55
CA ARG A 2 -10.74 -36.48 24.71
C ARG A 2 -9.39 -35.99 24.18
N ASP A 3 -9.24 -36.03 22.85
CA ASP A 3 -8.06 -35.52 22.15
C ASP A 3 -8.04 -33.98 22.31
N HIS A 4 -7.29 -33.51 23.28
CA HIS A 4 -7.03 -32.07 23.47
C HIS A 4 -5.95 -31.63 22.49
N ARG A 5 -6.26 -31.59 21.19
CA ARG A 5 -5.42 -30.86 20.25
C ARG A 5 -5.41 -29.41 20.68
N LEU A 6 -4.26 -28.93 21.09
CA LEU A 6 -4.00 -27.51 21.26
C LEU A 6 -4.21 -26.85 19.91
N ILE A 7 -5.39 -26.23 19.73
CA ILE A 7 -5.64 -25.34 18.61
C ILE A 7 -4.86 -24.07 18.93
N LEU A 8 -3.63 -24.00 18.43
CA LEU A 8 -2.86 -22.76 18.48
C LEU A 8 -3.61 -21.73 17.63
N PRO A 9 -3.73 -20.47 18.09
CA PRO A 9 -4.27 -19.42 17.26
C PRO A 9 -3.43 -19.33 15.97
N PRO A 10 -4.05 -19.01 14.81
CA PRO A 10 -3.31 -18.84 13.58
C PRO A 10 -2.18 -17.83 13.81
N LEU A 11 -0.99 -18.12 13.27
CA LEU A 11 0.15 -17.21 13.31
C LEU A 11 -0.31 -15.88 12.70
N GLN A 12 -0.35 -14.82 13.51
CA GLN A 12 -0.57 -13.48 12.99
C GLN A 12 0.74 -12.96 12.41
N ARG A 13 0.74 -12.69 11.12
CA ARG A 13 1.88 -12.05 10.46
C ARG A 13 2.11 -10.66 11.02
N THR A 14 3.37 -10.31 11.15
CA THR A 14 3.82 -9.00 11.64
C THR A 14 4.20 -8.09 10.47
N THR A 15 4.47 -6.83 10.77
CA THR A 15 5.07 -5.89 9.79
C THR A 15 6.41 -6.39 9.26
N ALA A 16 7.24 -7.02 10.12
CA ALA A 16 8.51 -7.60 9.69
C ALA A 16 8.33 -8.78 8.74
N ASP A 17 7.29 -9.60 8.93
CA ASP A 17 6.94 -10.67 7.98
C ASP A 17 6.51 -10.09 6.63
N ALA A 18 5.73 -9.01 6.61
CA ALA A 18 5.31 -8.34 5.38
C ALA A 18 6.50 -7.73 4.62
N GLU A 19 7.42 -7.09 5.33
CA GLU A 19 8.67 -6.62 4.76
C GLU A 19 9.49 -7.77 4.15
N ALA A 20 9.69 -8.86 4.90
CA ALA A 20 10.47 -10.00 4.44
C ALA A 20 9.84 -10.64 3.19
N PHE A 21 8.52 -10.82 3.18
CA PHE A 21 7.78 -11.36 2.04
C PHE A 21 7.90 -10.43 0.82
N ALA A 22 7.67 -9.13 0.99
CA ALA A 22 7.81 -8.15 -0.09
C ALA A 22 9.20 -8.15 -0.70
N ARG A 23 10.27 -8.24 0.11
CA ARG A 23 11.66 -8.32 -0.35
C ARG A 23 11.91 -9.56 -1.21
N ILE A 24 11.32 -10.71 -0.84
CA ILE A 24 11.47 -11.97 -1.58
C ILE A 24 10.74 -11.90 -2.93
N VAL A 25 9.47 -11.46 -2.94
CA VAL A 25 8.65 -11.53 -4.15
C VAL A 25 9.00 -10.45 -5.19
N HIS A 26 9.63 -9.36 -4.74
CA HIS A 26 10.15 -8.29 -5.60
C HIS A 26 11.67 -8.35 -5.82
N GLU A 27 12.30 -9.49 -5.45
CA GLU A 27 13.75 -9.66 -5.67
C GLU A 27 14.10 -9.49 -7.16
N GLY A 28 15.13 -8.69 -7.43
CA GLY A 28 15.58 -8.40 -8.79
C GLY A 28 14.70 -7.43 -9.58
N GLN A 29 13.64 -6.88 -8.99
CA GLN A 29 12.85 -5.81 -9.61
C GLN A 29 13.48 -4.44 -9.34
N PHE A 30 13.38 -3.57 -10.35
CA PHE A 30 13.87 -2.20 -10.30
C PHE A 30 12.77 -1.22 -10.69
N ASP A 31 12.79 -0.06 -10.07
CA ASP A 31 11.90 1.04 -10.44
C ASP A 31 12.36 1.74 -11.75
N LYS A 32 11.60 2.74 -12.20
CA LYS A 32 11.92 3.50 -13.42
C LYS A 32 13.20 4.35 -13.32
N ALA A 33 13.71 4.56 -12.10
CA ALA A 33 14.97 5.24 -11.83
C ALA A 33 16.16 4.26 -11.74
N GLY A 34 15.91 2.94 -11.89
CA GLY A 34 16.91 1.89 -11.78
C GLY A 34 17.29 1.55 -10.33
N ARG A 35 16.51 1.97 -9.34
CA ARG A 35 16.72 1.63 -7.92
C ARG A 35 15.99 0.34 -7.58
N PRO A 36 16.50 -0.47 -6.63
CA PRO A 36 15.78 -1.66 -6.16
C PRO A 36 14.34 -1.32 -5.76
N TYR A 37 13.36 -2.06 -6.30
CA TYR A 37 11.94 -1.77 -6.10
C TYR A 37 11.54 -1.75 -4.63
N VAL A 38 12.19 -2.57 -3.81
CA VAL A 38 11.98 -2.63 -2.36
C VAL A 38 12.21 -1.29 -1.64
N GLU A 39 13.00 -0.38 -2.21
CA GLU A 39 13.18 0.96 -1.64
C GLU A 39 11.91 1.81 -1.74
N HIS A 40 11.14 1.63 -2.83
CA HIS A 40 9.80 2.21 -2.96
C HIS A 40 8.86 1.65 -1.89
N LEU A 41 8.78 0.33 -1.76
CA LEU A 41 7.91 -0.32 -0.77
C LEU A 41 8.23 0.15 0.65
N ALA A 42 9.51 0.26 0.99
CA ALA A 42 9.97 0.80 2.29
C ALA A 42 9.56 2.27 2.47
N GLY A 43 9.69 3.10 1.44
CA GLY A 43 9.27 4.50 1.43
C GLY A 43 7.76 4.63 1.67
N VAL A 44 6.95 3.82 1.01
CA VAL A 44 5.49 3.79 1.18
C VAL A 44 5.11 3.36 2.59
N ALA A 45 5.73 2.28 3.11
CA ALA A 45 5.48 1.79 4.47
C ALA A 45 5.83 2.85 5.53
N HIS A 46 6.97 3.53 5.38
CA HIS A 46 7.38 4.62 6.27
C HIS A 46 6.39 5.80 6.25
N ARG A 47 5.97 6.25 5.06
CA ARG A 47 5.02 7.35 4.89
C ARG A 47 3.63 6.99 5.42
N ALA A 48 3.17 5.75 5.23
CA ALA A 48 1.91 5.26 5.76
C ALA A 48 1.94 5.23 7.30
N ALA A 49 3.00 4.68 7.89
CA ALA A 49 3.20 4.68 9.34
C ALA A 49 3.18 6.09 9.94
N ALA A 50 3.87 7.05 9.30
CA ALA A 50 3.87 8.45 9.72
C ALA A 50 2.47 9.08 9.68
N LYS A 51 1.65 8.77 8.66
CA LYS A 51 0.28 9.30 8.53
C LYS A 51 -0.63 8.79 9.64
N ILE A 52 -0.54 7.50 9.99
CA ILE A 52 -1.40 6.90 11.02
C ILE A 52 -0.92 7.21 12.45
N SER A 53 0.37 7.42 12.68
CA SER A 53 0.91 7.80 14.00
C SER A 53 0.38 9.15 14.49
N GLY A 54 0.01 10.04 13.57
CA GLY A 54 -0.63 11.32 13.85
C GLY A 54 -2.12 11.25 14.20
N MET A 55 -2.75 10.06 14.14
CA MET A 55 -4.18 9.88 14.39
C MET A 55 -4.42 9.58 15.89
N PRO A 56 -4.94 10.52 16.69
CA PRO A 56 -5.07 10.31 18.14
C PRO A 56 -6.16 9.29 18.46
N GLY A 57 -5.80 8.26 19.26
CA GLY A 57 -6.75 7.40 19.97
C GLY A 57 -7.62 6.45 19.12
N ILE A 58 -7.40 6.36 17.81
CA ILE A 58 -8.33 5.70 16.89
C ILE A 58 -7.87 4.30 16.49
N LEU A 59 -6.56 4.03 16.48
CA LEU A 59 -6.05 2.77 15.98
C LEU A 59 -5.54 1.88 17.11
N SER A 60 -6.05 0.64 17.15
CA SER A 60 -5.41 -0.40 17.95
C SER A 60 -4.02 -0.72 17.35
N PRO A 61 -3.08 -1.25 18.15
CA PRO A 61 -1.79 -1.69 17.63
C PRO A 61 -1.91 -2.68 16.47
N THR A 62 -2.93 -3.54 16.48
CA THR A 62 -3.22 -4.50 15.41
C THR A 62 -3.55 -3.77 14.10
N ILE A 63 -4.50 -2.83 14.12
CA ILE A 63 -4.88 -2.06 12.93
C ILE A 63 -3.69 -1.25 12.40
N ALA A 64 -2.91 -0.63 13.29
CA ALA A 64 -1.72 0.10 12.87
C ALA A 64 -0.69 -0.81 12.18
N SER A 65 -0.49 -2.03 12.72
CA SER A 65 0.37 -3.04 12.10
C SER A 65 -0.15 -3.47 10.73
N GLU A 66 -1.46 -3.74 10.59
CA GLU A 66 -2.09 -4.16 9.33
C GLU A 66 -1.94 -3.08 8.24
N VAL A 67 -2.11 -1.80 8.58
CA VAL A 67 -1.90 -0.71 7.60
C VAL A 67 -0.46 -0.69 7.07
N VAL A 68 0.52 -0.89 7.94
CA VAL A 68 1.93 -0.93 7.50
C VAL A 68 2.23 -2.20 6.71
N GLN A 69 1.60 -3.34 7.04
CA GLN A 69 1.67 -4.56 6.23
C GLN A 69 1.08 -4.33 4.83
N ILE A 70 -0.10 -3.71 4.74
CA ILE A 70 -0.71 -3.34 3.44
C ILE A 70 0.24 -2.45 2.64
N ALA A 71 0.89 -1.48 3.28
CA ALA A 71 1.83 -0.59 2.62
C ALA A 71 3.06 -1.31 2.06
N TRP A 72 3.61 -2.30 2.79
CA TRP A 72 4.69 -3.16 2.30
C TRP A 72 4.27 -4.04 1.11
N LEU A 73 3.02 -4.49 1.10
CA LEU A 73 2.52 -5.51 0.17
C LEU A 73 1.69 -4.92 -0.99
N HIS A 74 1.49 -3.59 -1.05
CA HIS A 74 0.48 -2.96 -1.90
C HIS A 74 0.60 -3.29 -3.39
N ASP A 75 1.81 -3.54 -3.89
CA ASP A 75 2.07 -3.88 -5.29
C ASP A 75 2.27 -5.38 -5.55
N VAL A 76 2.21 -6.23 -4.50
CA VAL A 76 2.43 -7.67 -4.66
C VAL A 76 1.47 -8.30 -5.67
N VAL A 77 0.19 -7.96 -5.60
CA VAL A 77 -0.83 -8.50 -6.51
C VAL A 77 -0.77 -7.85 -7.89
N GLU A 78 -0.35 -6.57 -7.99
CA GLU A 78 -0.24 -5.86 -9.28
C GLU A 78 1.01 -6.28 -10.06
N ASP A 79 2.16 -6.43 -9.38
CA ASP A 79 3.47 -6.54 -10.02
C ASP A 79 4.11 -7.93 -9.91
N THR A 80 3.43 -8.91 -9.31
CA THR A 80 3.92 -10.28 -9.18
C THR A 80 2.84 -11.30 -9.58
N ARG A 81 3.17 -12.59 -9.47
CA ARG A 81 2.21 -13.69 -9.74
C ARG A 81 1.28 -13.99 -8.56
N HIS A 82 1.47 -13.35 -7.41
CA HIS A 82 0.71 -13.62 -6.21
C HIS A 82 -0.65 -12.94 -6.25
N THR A 83 -1.64 -13.63 -5.66
CA THR A 83 -3.00 -13.14 -5.51
C THR A 83 -3.28 -12.76 -4.05
N ALA A 84 -4.42 -12.12 -3.79
CA ALA A 84 -4.87 -11.88 -2.42
C ALA A 84 -5.09 -13.20 -1.63
N ASP A 85 -5.49 -14.28 -2.30
CA ASP A 85 -5.64 -15.59 -1.67
C ASP A 85 -4.28 -16.21 -1.29
N ASP A 86 -3.23 -15.98 -2.09
CA ASP A 86 -1.87 -16.39 -1.72
C ASP A 86 -1.42 -15.65 -0.46
N LEU A 87 -1.74 -14.37 -0.30
CA LEU A 87 -1.43 -13.63 0.94
C LEU A 87 -2.14 -14.22 2.15
N ARG A 88 -3.41 -14.66 2.02
CA ARG A 88 -4.13 -15.37 3.07
C ARG A 88 -3.48 -16.71 3.41
N MET A 89 -3.08 -17.49 2.40
CA MET A 89 -2.36 -18.75 2.59
C MET A 89 -1.00 -18.55 3.27
N GLU A 90 -0.34 -17.43 3.05
CA GLU A 90 0.88 -17.03 3.76
C GLU A 90 0.62 -16.60 5.21
N GLY A 91 -0.64 -16.51 5.64
CA GLY A 91 -1.05 -16.18 7.00
C GLY A 91 -1.24 -14.69 7.28
N PHE A 92 -1.30 -13.84 6.26
CA PHE A 92 -1.76 -12.46 6.42
C PHE A 92 -3.27 -12.43 6.68
N SER A 93 -3.73 -11.44 7.47
CA SER A 93 -5.17 -11.32 7.79
C SER A 93 -5.99 -10.97 6.54
N ASP A 94 -7.31 -11.24 6.60
CA ASP A 94 -8.25 -10.82 5.55
C ASP A 94 -8.18 -9.30 5.33
N VAL A 95 -8.02 -8.53 6.40
CA VAL A 95 -7.88 -7.06 6.32
C VAL A 95 -6.66 -6.67 5.47
N VAL A 96 -5.54 -7.36 5.63
CA VAL A 96 -4.33 -7.11 4.85
C VAL A 96 -4.53 -7.53 3.40
N ALA A 97 -5.01 -8.75 3.16
CA ALA A 97 -5.21 -9.27 1.81
C ALA A 97 -6.23 -8.45 1.01
N ASP A 98 -7.37 -8.09 1.62
CA ASP A 98 -8.39 -7.25 1.00
C ASP A 98 -7.88 -5.82 0.77
N GLY A 99 -7.09 -5.29 1.71
CA GLY A 99 -6.47 -3.98 1.57
C GLY A 99 -5.50 -3.89 0.40
N VAL A 100 -4.66 -4.91 0.20
CA VAL A 100 -3.75 -5.04 -0.95
C VAL A 100 -4.56 -5.16 -2.25
N PHE A 101 -5.59 -6.01 -2.27
CA PHE A 101 -6.47 -6.15 -3.44
C PHE A 101 -7.17 -4.84 -3.82
N ALA A 102 -7.65 -4.07 -2.84
CA ALA A 102 -8.27 -2.76 -3.08
C ALA A 102 -7.30 -1.74 -3.70
N LEU A 103 -6.00 -1.86 -3.43
CA LEU A 103 -4.94 -1.02 -4.00
C LEU A 103 -4.47 -1.47 -5.38
N THR A 104 -4.78 -2.70 -5.78
CA THR A 104 -4.45 -3.26 -7.08
C THR A 104 -5.32 -2.65 -8.17
N LYS A 105 -4.71 -2.03 -9.17
CA LYS A 105 -5.49 -1.47 -10.30
C LYS A 105 -6.05 -2.61 -11.15
N PRO A 106 -7.37 -2.65 -11.42
CA PRO A 106 -7.96 -3.67 -12.27
C PRO A 106 -7.36 -3.69 -13.68
N LEU A 107 -7.17 -4.87 -14.23
CA LEU A 107 -6.79 -5.04 -15.64
C LEU A 107 -7.92 -4.54 -16.53
N GLY A 108 -7.61 -3.67 -17.48
CA GLY A 108 -8.60 -3.16 -18.43
C GLY A 108 -8.29 -1.76 -18.93
N ASN A 109 -9.17 -1.24 -19.80
CA ASN A 109 -9.00 0.03 -20.51
C ASN A 109 -9.45 1.27 -19.70
N GLY A 110 -9.76 1.15 -18.40
CA GLY A 110 -10.17 2.28 -17.57
C GLY A 110 -9.01 3.28 -17.37
N ALA A 111 -9.32 4.57 -17.43
CA ALA A 111 -8.35 5.62 -17.14
C ALA A 111 -7.88 5.50 -15.69
N TYR A 112 -6.61 5.81 -15.46
CA TYR A 112 -6.04 5.78 -14.11
C TYR A 112 -6.83 6.65 -13.11
N LEU A 113 -7.31 7.81 -13.55
CA LEU A 113 -8.08 8.71 -12.69
C LEU A 113 -9.48 8.19 -12.38
N ASP A 114 -10.10 7.40 -13.26
CA ASP A 114 -11.38 6.77 -12.98
C ASP A 114 -11.23 5.78 -11.82
N TRP A 115 -10.20 4.93 -11.86
CA TRP A 115 -9.88 4.04 -10.75
C TRP A 115 -9.54 4.80 -9.46
N ILE A 116 -8.82 5.92 -9.52
CA ILE A 116 -8.54 6.77 -8.34
C ILE A 116 -9.84 7.36 -7.76
N ASN A 117 -10.79 7.78 -8.60
CA ASN A 117 -12.09 8.27 -8.14
C ASN A 117 -12.92 7.15 -7.50
N ASP A 118 -12.92 5.95 -8.07
CA ASP A 118 -13.59 4.78 -7.48
C ASP A 118 -12.98 4.45 -6.12
N LEU A 119 -11.66 4.37 -6.02
CA LEU A 119 -10.95 4.16 -4.76
C LEU A 119 -11.30 5.25 -3.73
N ALA A 120 -11.28 6.52 -4.13
CA ALA A 120 -11.60 7.67 -3.27
C ALA A 120 -13.05 7.67 -2.77
N SER A 121 -13.98 6.99 -3.46
CA SER A 121 -15.39 6.91 -3.12
C SER A 121 -15.76 5.67 -2.30
N THR A 122 -15.02 4.57 -2.44
CA THR A 122 -15.38 3.26 -1.87
C THR A 122 -14.44 2.78 -0.78
N ALA A 123 -13.17 3.18 -0.80
CA ALA A 123 -12.17 2.67 0.14
C ALA A 123 -12.27 3.31 1.53
N SER A 124 -11.81 2.57 2.54
CA SER A 124 -11.65 3.09 3.90
C SER A 124 -10.55 4.16 3.97
N LEU A 125 -10.61 5.01 5.01
CA LEU A 125 -9.57 6.01 5.25
C LEU A 125 -8.16 5.42 5.21
N LEU A 126 -7.95 4.25 5.83
CA LEU A 126 -6.64 3.66 5.95
C LEU A 126 -6.07 3.25 4.58
N ILE A 127 -6.90 2.71 3.70
CA ILE A 127 -6.51 2.37 2.32
C ILE A 127 -6.20 3.63 1.52
N VAL A 128 -7.03 4.67 1.64
CA VAL A 128 -6.78 5.98 1.01
C VAL A 128 -5.44 6.56 1.48
N LEU A 129 -5.10 6.45 2.78
CA LEU A 129 -3.82 6.94 3.31
C LEU A 129 -2.61 6.15 2.78
N VAL A 130 -2.75 4.84 2.60
CA VAL A 130 -1.70 4.03 1.95
C VAL A 130 -1.52 4.47 0.49
N LYS A 131 -2.61 4.69 -0.26
CA LYS A 131 -2.49 5.17 -1.66
C LYS A 131 -1.91 6.59 -1.76
N ILE A 132 -2.22 7.47 -0.80
CA ILE A 132 -1.55 8.77 -0.70
C ILE A 132 -0.04 8.59 -0.46
N ALA A 133 0.35 7.67 0.43
CA ALA A 133 1.75 7.38 0.73
C ALA A 133 2.51 6.87 -0.50
N ASP A 134 1.90 5.95 -1.27
CA ASP A 134 2.42 5.45 -2.54
C ASP A 134 2.65 6.58 -3.56
N ILE A 135 1.63 7.42 -3.79
CA ILE A 135 1.75 8.54 -4.72
C ILE A 135 2.80 9.55 -4.25
N GLU A 136 2.86 9.86 -2.96
CA GLU A 136 3.86 10.78 -2.41
C GLU A 136 5.28 10.22 -2.55
N ASP A 137 5.49 8.91 -2.41
CA ASP A 137 6.79 8.28 -2.65
C ASP A 137 7.16 8.31 -4.13
N ASN A 138 6.21 7.96 -5.01
CA ASN A 138 6.39 8.03 -6.47
C ASN A 138 6.60 9.46 -7.00
N SER A 139 6.16 10.47 -6.25
CA SER A 139 6.28 11.90 -6.59
C SER A 139 7.43 12.59 -5.84
N ASP A 140 8.25 11.82 -5.13
CA ASP A 140 9.38 12.37 -4.39
C ASP A 140 10.33 13.09 -5.36
N PRO A 141 10.70 14.36 -5.09
CA PRO A 141 11.56 15.13 -5.99
C PRO A 141 12.90 14.45 -6.26
N GLU A 142 13.49 13.78 -5.28
CA GLU A 142 14.77 13.07 -5.46
C GLU A 142 14.62 11.88 -6.39
N ARG A 143 13.49 11.13 -6.30
CA ARG A 143 13.19 10.04 -7.24
C ARG A 143 12.90 10.56 -8.65
N LEU A 144 12.09 11.61 -8.76
CA LEU A 144 11.76 12.23 -10.05
C LEU A 144 12.98 12.81 -10.76
N ALA A 145 13.96 13.35 -10.02
CA ALA A 145 15.18 13.90 -10.58
C ALA A 145 16.06 12.85 -11.30
N LEU A 146 15.91 11.57 -10.97
CA LEU A 146 16.64 10.46 -11.62
C LEU A 146 16.02 10.03 -12.95
N LEU A 147 14.82 10.51 -13.28
CA LEU A 147 14.09 10.12 -14.48
C LEU A 147 14.44 11.06 -15.66
N ASN A 148 14.33 10.53 -16.88
CA ASN A 148 14.34 11.40 -18.07
C ASN A 148 13.13 12.34 -18.06
N ASP A 149 13.25 13.46 -18.76
CA ASP A 149 12.27 14.56 -18.75
C ASP A 149 10.85 14.09 -19.13
N ALA A 150 10.71 13.30 -20.18
CA ALA A 150 9.40 12.83 -20.65
C ALA A 150 8.70 11.93 -19.62
N THR A 151 9.46 11.04 -18.96
CA THR A 151 8.92 10.16 -17.90
C THR A 151 8.56 10.98 -16.66
N ARG A 152 9.41 11.94 -16.28
CA ARG A 152 9.18 12.84 -15.14
C ARG A 152 7.92 13.66 -15.33
N GLU A 153 7.76 14.31 -16.49
CA GLU A 153 6.58 15.11 -16.81
C GLU A 153 5.30 14.28 -16.77
N ARG A 154 5.31 13.10 -17.41
CA ARG A 154 4.16 12.18 -17.43
C ARG A 154 3.76 11.72 -16.01
N LEU A 155 4.72 11.35 -15.18
CA LEU A 155 4.44 10.91 -13.80
C LEU A 155 4.00 12.07 -12.91
N SER A 156 4.61 13.25 -13.06
CA SER A 156 4.20 14.45 -12.33
C SER A 156 2.76 14.85 -12.67
N ALA A 157 2.36 14.79 -13.95
CA ALA A 157 0.99 15.05 -14.37
C ALA A 157 0.02 13.98 -13.81
N LYS A 158 0.38 12.69 -13.92
CA LYS A 158 -0.44 11.56 -13.43
C LYS A 158 -0.72 11.70 -11.93
N TYR A 159 0.32 11.87 -11.14
CA TYR A 159 0.22 11.89 -9.67
C TYR A 159 -0.28 13.24 -9.15
N GLY A 160 0.07 14.34 -9.83
CA GLY A 160 -0.44 15.66 -9.53
C GLY A 160 -1.96 15.77 -9.67
N ALA A 161 -2.55 15.05 -10.62
CA ALA A 161 -4.01 14.98 -10.78
C ALA A 161 -4.68 14.06 -9.73
N ALA A 162 -4.04 12.95 -9.35
CA ALA A 162 -4.60 11.94 -8.44
C ALA A 162 -4.55 12.37 -6.96
N LEU A 163 -3.45 13.00 -6.55
CA LEU A 163 -3.21 13.31 -5.14
C LEU A 163 -4.26 14.23 -4.51
N PRO A 164 -4.77 15.29 -5.16
CA PRO A 164 -5.86 16.11 -4.62
C PRO A 164 -7.13 15.30 -4.38
N ILE A 165 -7.53 14.42 -5.30
CA ILE A 165 -8.73 13.57 -5.19
C ILE A 165 -8.66 12.72 -3.91
N LEU A 166 -7.53 12.07 -3.68
CA LEU A 166 -7.34 11.23 -2.50
C LEU A 166 -7.25 12.05 -1.20
N LYS A 167 -6.63 13.22 -1.23
CA LYS A 167 -6.56 14.12 -0.06
C LYS A 167 -7.94 14.65 0.32
N ASP A 168 -8.78 14.97 -0.65
CA ASP A 168 -10.17 15.37 -0.41
C ASP A 168 -10.99 14.20 0.17
N ALA A 169 -10.79 12.98 -0.36
CA ALA A 169 -11.41 11.78 0.20
C ALA A 169 -10.97 11.54 1.65
N ALA A 170 -9.67 11.62 1.94
CA ALA A 170 -9.16 11.47 3.30
C ALA A 170 -9.74 12.52 4.26
N ALA A 171 -9.85 13.78 3.80
CA ALA A 171 -10.47 14.85 4.60
C ALA A 171 -11.94 14.59 4.89
N ARG A 172 -12.73 14.14 3.88
CA ARG A 172 -14.14 13.73 4.07
C ARG A 172 -14.28 12.57 5.05
N LEU A 173 -13.32 11.64 5.06
CA LEU A 173 -13.26 10.49 5.96
C LEU A 173 -12.70 10.85 7.35
N GLY A 174 -12.44 12.15 7.62
CA GLY A 174 -12.06 12.66 8.93
C GLY A 174 -10.54 12.78 9.17
N TRP A 175 -9.70 12.54 8.16
CA TRP A 175 -8.27 12.75 8.31
C TRP A 175 -7.90 14.23 8.32
N LYS A 176 -7.21 14.66 9.38
CA LYS A 176 -6.68 16.03 9.50
C LYS A 176 -5.16 15.94 9.44
N LYS A 177 -4.56 16.49 8.38
CA LYS A 177 -3.11 16.66 8.31
C LYS A 177 -2.69 17.58 9.44
N ARG A 178 -1.83 17.08 10.33
CA ARG A 178 -1.16 17.91 11.34
C ARG A 178 0.07 18.57 10.78
#